data_5cbc65bca1173221a79a501f014f7363
#
_entry.id   5cbc65bca1173221a79a501f014f7363
#
_cell.length_a   1.000
_cell.length_b   1.000
_cell.length_c   1.000
_cell.angle_alpha   90.00
_cell.angle_beta   90.00
_cell.angle_gamma   90.00
#
_symmetry.space_group_name_H-M   'P 1'
#
loop_
_entity.id
_entity.type
_entity.pdbx_description
1 polymer ?
#
loop_
_entity_poly.entity_id
_entity_poly.type
_entity_poly.pdbx_seq_one_letter_code
_entity_poly.pdbx_strand_id
1 'polypeptide(L)'
;MFNRVYQADFCTPIMDRITKFSSNDDEANLEYLFNIGLSHAKRGKPRDAIFYFDKVLSVEPYHVNALINKGNALGKLGKYEVAITIYDTALKIKPDHSVCLLNKGLACHYLKKYEEAISCYNTILSQNPENANALYHKACTKSLQRNIDGALELLEQAIRIESEFATKASRDKDFESIRSDTRFKALTA
;
A
#
# COMPACT_ATOMS: atom_id res chain seq x y z
N MET A 1 -38.42 25.37 56.57
CA MET A 1 -37.74 25.91 55.39
C MET A 1 -37.04 24.77 54.70
N PHE A 2 -37.45 24.50 53.47
CA PHE A 2 -37.04 23.33 52.69
C PHE A 2 -35.71 23.54 52.05
N ASN A 3 -34.77 22.60 52.18
CA ASN A 3 -33.63 22.47 51.26
C ASN A 3 -33.60 21.04 50.74
N ARG A 4 -34.05 20.86 49.48
CA ARG A 4 -33.92 19.62 48.73
C ARG A 4 -32.54 19.61 48.10
N VAL A 5 -31.73 18.64 48.54
CA VAL A 5 -30.49 18.23 47.85
C VAL A 5 -30.92 17.39 46.64
N TYR A 6 -30.67 17.87 45.46
CA TYR A 6 -30.74 17.06 44.24
C TYR A 6 -29.41 16.28 44.13
N GLN A 7 -29.47 15.00 44.47
CA GLN A 7 -28.44 14.04 44.08
C GLN A 7 -28.56 13.79 42.57
N ALA A 8 -27.49 14.07 41.85
CA ALA A 8 -27.35 13.72 40.46
C ALA A 8 -26.67 12.35 40.35
N ASP A 9 -27.45 11.28 40.46
CA ASP A 9 -27.04 9.90 40.15
C ASP A 9 -27.46 9.56 38.72
N PHE A 10 -26.73 10.01 37.72
CA PHE A 10 -26.97 9.60 36.33
C PHE A 10 -25.70 9.61 35.47
N CYS A 11 -24.59 9.05 35.93
CA CYS A 11 -23.40 8.94 35.04
C CYS A 11 -22.53 7.70 35.20
N THR A 12 -23.02 6.61 35.79
CA THR A 12 -22.21 5.43 36.08
C THR A 12 -22.58 4.08 35.44
N PRO A 13 -23.46 3.98 34.41
CA PRO A 13 -23.62 2.66 33.77
C PRO A 13 -22.91 2.52 32.40
N ILE A 14 -22.27 3.56 31.84
CA ILE A 14 -21.71 3.47 30.51
C ILE A 14 -20.20 3.11 30.55
N MET A 15 -19.48 3.51 31.60
CA MET A 15 -18.06 3.21 31.72
C MET A 15 -17.78 1.75 32.15
N ASP A 16 -18.67 1.10 32.91
CA ASP A 16 -18.49 -0.30 33.34
C ASP A 16 -18.80 -1.35 32.26
N ARG A 17 -19.34 -0.93 31.09
CA ARG A 17 -19.52 -1.81 29.93
C ARG A 17 -18.32 -1.90 29.01
N ILE A 18 -17.33 -1.04 29.18
CA ILE A 18 -16.12 -1.01 28.33
C ILE A 18 -15.01 -1.92 28.86
N THR A 19 -15.10 -2.41 30.11
CA THR A 19 -14.00 -3.14 30.76
C THR A 19 -14.20 -4.65 30.91
N LYS A 20 -15.10 -5.27 30.14
CA LYS A 20 -15.29 -6.73 30.13
C LYS A 20 -15.48 -7.30 28.72
N PHE A 21 -14.60 -6.96 27.80
CA PHE A 21 -14.37 -7.85 26.67
C PHE A 21 -13.19 -8.76 27.01
N SER A 22 -13.38 -10.07 26.85
CA SER A 22 -12.27 -11.01 26.98
C SER A 22 -11.30 -10.77 25.82
N SER A 23 -10.01 -10.91 26.03
CA SER A 23 -8.97 -10.68 25.00
C SER A 23 -9.25 -11.44 23.68
N ASN A 24 -9.89 -12.58 23.73
CA ASN A 24 -10.28 -13.38 22.57
C ASN A 24 -11.44 -12.75 21.76
N ASP A 25 -12.41 -12.09 22.43
CA ASP A 25 -13.54 -11.47 21.71
C ASP A 25 -13.12 -10.18 20.99
N ASP A 26 -12.15 -9.46 21.55
CA ASP A 26 -11.60 -8.26 20.93
C ASP A 26 -10.75 -8.60 19.69
N GLU A 27 -9.91 -9.64 19.78
CA GLU A 27 -9.08 -10.10 18.67
C GLU A 27 -9.94 -10.65 17.53
N ALA A 28 -10.97 -11.47 17.84
CA ALA A 28 -11.94 -11.97 16.85
C ALA A 28 -12.73 -10.81 16.19
N ASN A 29 -13.05 -9.76 16.93
CA ASN A 29 -13.74 -8.58 16.40
C ASN A 29 -12.82 -7.76 15.49
N LEU A 30 -11.53 -7.62 15.82
CA LEU A 30 -10.56 -6.92 14.98
C LEU A 30 -10.32 -7.63 13.65
N GLU A 31 -10.14 -8.95 13.68
CA GLU A 31 -10.00 -9.76 12.47
C GLU A 31 -11.25 -9.65 11.59
N TYR A 32 -12.44 -9.69 12.18
CA TYR A 32 -13.69 -9.49 11.45
C TYR A 32 -13.76 -8.12 10.77
N LEU A 33 -13.44 -7.03 11.48
CA LEU A 33 -13.39 -5.68 10.92
C LEU A 33 -12.35 -5.57 9.79
N PHE A 34 -11.17 -6.15 9.98
CA PHE A 34 -10.14 -6.19 8.95
C PHE A 34 -10.62 -6.90 7.67
N ASN A 35 -11.28 -8.04 7.83
CA ASN A 35 -11.81 -8.83 6.71
C ASN A 35 -12.95 -8.10 5.97
N ILE A 36 -13.79 -7.33 6.67
CA ILE A 36 -14.77 -6.43 6.04
C ILE A 36 -14.06 -5.37 5.20
N GLY A 37 -13.02 -4.74 5.75
CA GLY A 37 -12.19 -3.76 5.03
C GLY A 37 -11.61 -4.34 3.75
N LEU A 38 -11.04 -5.56 3.80
CA LEU A 38 -10.55 -6.28 2.63
C LEU A 38 -11.65 -6.55 1.59
N SER A 39 -12.84 -6.95 2.05
CA SER A 39 -13.99 -7.17 1.17
C SER A 39 -14.39 -5.90 0.43
N HIS A 40 -14.46 -4.76 1.11
CA HIS A 40 -14.73 -3.47 0.48
C HIS A 40 -13.63 -3.07 -0.51
N ALA A 41 -12.36 -3.27 -0.16
CA ALA A 41 -11.23 -2.99 -1.04
C ALA A 41 -11.29 -3.81 -2.34
N LYS A 42 -11.60 -5.12 -2.24
CA LYS A 42 -11.79 -6.03 -3.39
C LYS A 42 -12.97 -5.62 -4.28
N ARG A 43 -14.03 -5.10 -3.70
CA ARG A 43 -15.22 -4.61 -4.43
C ARG A 43 -15.05 -3.22 -5.03
N GLY A 44 -13.85 -2.65 -5.00
CA GLY A 44 -13.58 -1.31 -5.53
C GLY A 44 -14.23 -0.16 -4.72
N LYS A 45 -14.45 -0.36 -3.41
CA LYS A 45 -14.98 0.62 -2.48
C LYS A 45 -13.90 1.11 -1.51
N PRO A 46 -12.91 1.88 -1.98
CA PRO A 46 -11.75 2.24 -1.16
C PRO A 46 -12.10 3.13 0.05
N ARG A 47 -13.15 3.97 -0.04
CA ARG A 47 -13.58 4.81 1.11
C ARG A 47 -14.13 3.95 2.25
N ASP A 48 -14.96 2.96 1.92
CA ASP A 48 -15.51 2.03 2.92
C ASP A 48 -14.40 1.17 3.52
N ALA A 49 -13.45 0.71 2.69
CA ALA A 49 -12.29 -0.04 3.15
C ALA A 49 -11.46 0.76 4.17
N ILE A 50 -11.18 2.04 3.89
CA ILE A 50 -10.44 2.93 4.81
C ILE A 50 -11.17 3.02 6.15
N PHE A 51 -12.50 3.20 6.16
CA PHE A 51 -13.29 3.27 7.38
C PHE A 51 -13.10 2.05 8.29
N TYR A 52 -13.09 0.84 7.71
CA TYR A 52 -12.88 -0.38 8.50
C TYR A 52 -11.43 -0.55 8.94
N PHE A 53 -10.44 -0.20 8.10
CA PHE A 53 -9.03 -0.20 8.52
C PHE A 53 -8.76 0.83 9.61
N ASP A 54 -9.43 2.00 9.59
CA ASP A 54 -9.32 2.99 10.66
C ASP A 54 -9.87 2.45 11.99
N LYS A 55 -10.95 1.67 11.96
CA LYS A 55 -11.46 0.99 13.16
C LYS A 55 -10.45 0.00 13.73
N VAL A 56 -9.81 -0.80 12.88
CA VAL A 56 -8.74 -1.70 13.32
C VAL A 56 -7.59 -0.90 13.94
N LEU A 57 -7.14 0.15 13.26
CA LEU A 57 -6.02 0.98 13.70
C LEU A 57 -6.32 1.84 14.93
N SER A 58 -7.60 2.07 15.25
CA SER A 58 -7.99 2.76 16.49
C SER A 58 -7.77 1.89 17.74
N VAL A 59 -7.77 0.57 17.58
CA VAL A 59 -7.49 -0.41 18.65
C VAL A 59 -6.04 -0.88 18.59
N GLU A 60 -5.56 -1.20 17.38
CA GLU A 60 -4.17 -1.62 17.13
C GLU A 60 -3.47 -0.65 16.17
N PRO A 61 -2.90 0.46 16.66
CA PRO A 61 -2.27 1.49 15.83
C PRO A 61 -1.11 0.99 14.94
N TYR A 62 -0.52 -0.13 15.33
CA TYR A 62 0.64 -0.75 14.66
C TYR A 62 0.29 -2.03 13.88
N HIS A 63 -0.97 -2.26 13.58
CA HIS A 63 -1.40 -3.41 12.76
C HIS A 63 -0.94 -3.24 11.31
N VAL A 64 0.21 -3.84 10.97
CA VAL A 64 0.93 -3.63 9.71
C VAL A 64 0.04 -3.88 8.48
N ASN A 65 -0.73 -4.98 8.48
CA ASN A 65 -1.59 -5.29 7.33
C ASN A 65 -2.71 -4.26 7.14
N ALA A 66 -3.28 -3.73 8.22
CA ALA A 66 -4.29 -2.67 8.14
C ALA A 66 -3.69 -1.36 7.61
N LEU A 67 -2.48 -0.98 8.06
CA LEU A 67 -1.75 0.17 7.52
C LEU A 67 -1.52 0.01 6.01
N ILE A 68 -0.97 -1.12 5.57
CA ILE A 68 -0.69 -1.36 4.15
C ILE A 68 -1.97 -1.28 3.31
N ASN A 69 -3.03 -1.94 3.74
CA ASN A 69 -4.29 -1.96 2.98
C ASN A 69 -5.00 -0.59 3.01
N LYS A 70 -4.88 0.18 4.09
CA LYS A 70 -5.33 1.58 4.13
C LYS A 70 -4.54 2.43 3.13
N GLY A 71 -3.21 2.29 3.09
CA GLY A 71 -2.36 2.95 2.10
C GLY A 71 -2.76 2.60 0.67
N ASN A 72 -3.02 1.31 0.38
CA ASN A 72 -3.50 0.85 -0.92
C ASN A 72 -4.84 1.49 -1.30
N ALA A 73 -5.78 1.57 -0.37
CA ALA A 73 -7.07 2.19 -0.58
C ALA A 73 -6.95 3.71 -0.83
N LEU A 74 -6.04 4.39 -0.11
CA LEU A 74 -5.69 5.80 -0.36
C LEU A 74 -5.08 6.00 -1.74
N GLY A 75 -4.15 5.12 -2.16
CA GLY A 75 -3.56 5.14 -3.50
C GLY A 75 -4.61 5.01 -4.60
N LYS A 76 -5.61 4.11 -4.43
CA LYS A 76 -6.75 3.98 -5.35
C LYS A 76 -7.61 5.26 -5.45
N LEU A 77 -7.60 6.11 -4.43
CA LEU A 77 -8.25 7.42 -4.43
C LEU A 77 -7.34 8.54 -4.96
N GLY A 78 -6.14 8.23 -5.41
CA GLY A 78 -5.14 9.22 -5.86
C GLY A 78 -4.49 10.03 -4.72
N LYS A 79 -4.70 9.64 -3.45
CA LYS A 79 -4.14 10.32 -2.28
C LYS A 79 -2.74 9.78 -1.96
N TYR A 80 -1.82 9.92 -2.93
CA TYR A 80 -0.50 9.27 -2.87
C TYR A 80 0.37 9.78 -1.74
N GLU A 81 0.37 11.09 -1.42
CA GLU A 81 1.17 11.66 -0.32
C GLU A 81 0.74 11.06 1.03
N VAL A 82 -0.58 10.97 1.25
CA VAL A 82 -1.12 10.36 2.47
C VAL A 82 -0.81 8.86 2.52
N ALA A 83 -0.92 8.17 1.37
CA ALA A 83 -0.57 6.76 1.28
C ALA A 83 0.90 6.51 1.66
N ILE A 84 1.83 7.33 1.17
CA ILE A 84 3.27 7.25 1.52
C ILE A 84 3.46 7.38 3.03
N THR A 85 2.82 8.35 3.69
CA THR A 85 2.91 8.52 5.15
C THR A 85 2.44 7.27 5.91
N ILE A 86 1.37 6.62 5.42
CA ILE A 86 0.87 5.38 6.02
C ILE A 86 1.83 4.21 5.77
N TYR A 87 2.39 4.09 4.56
CA TYR A 87 3.41 3.08 4.27
C TYR A 87 4.68 3.29 5.10
N ASP A 88 5.10 4.55 5.32
CA ASP A 88 6.24 4.87 6.18
C ASP A 88 6.01 4.41 7.62
N THR A 89 4.78 4.53 8.11
CA THR A 89 4.41 4.01 9.43
C THR A 89 4.52 2.47 9.47
N ALA A 90 4.03 1.78 8.45
CA ALA A 90 4.15 0.32 8.34
C ALA A 90 5.62 -0.13 8.23
N LEU A 91 6.44 0.59 7.46
CA LEU A 91 7.87 0.28 7.25
C LEU A 91 8.74 0.59 8.47
N LYS A 92 8.32 1.47 9.38
CA LYS A 92 8.98 1.62 10.70
C LYS A 92 8.85 0.36 11.55
N ILE A 93 7.77 -0.41 11.36
CA ILE A 93 7.52 -1.67 12.08
C ILE A 93 8.19 -2.85 11.37
N LYS A 94 8.05 -2.91 10.04
CA LYS A 94 8.65 -3.94 9.17
C LYS A 94 9.39 -3.28 8.01
N PRO A 95 10.68 -2.92 8.18
CA PRO A 95 11.44 -2.15 7.18
C PRO A 95 11.61 -2.85 5.83
N ASP A 96 11.60 -4.16 5.82
CA ASP A 96 11.84 -5.03 4.67
C ASP A 96 10.57 -5.63 4.06
N HIS A 97 9.39 -5.08 4.37
CA HIS A 97 8.12 -5.61 3.87
C HIS A 97 7.94 -5.30 2.37
N SER A 98 8.29 -6.26 1.50
CA SER A 98 8.37 -6.10 0.05
C SER A 98 7.10 -5.51 -0.58
N VAL A 99 5.90 -5.98 -0.18
CA VAL A 99 4.63 -5.45 -0.71
C VAL A 99 4.42 -3.99 -0.31
N CYS A 100 4.78 -3.61 0.92
CA CYS A 100 4.68 -2.23 1.38
C CYS A 100 5.64 -1.31 0.61
N LEU A 101 6.90 -1.75 0.45
CA LEU A 101 7.91 -1.05 -0.34
C LEU A 101 7.47 -0.87 -1.79
N LEU A 102 6.92 -1.93 -2.42
CA LEU A 102 6.42 -1.87 -3.80
C LEU A 102 5.32 -0.80 -3.94
N ASN A 103 4.33 -0.83 -3.05
CA ASN A 103 3.21 0.11 -3.09
C ASN A 103 3.63 1.56 -2.76
N LYS A 104 4.59 1.74 -1.83
CA LYS A 104 5.21 3.05 -1.58
C LYS A 104 5.95 3.54 -2.83
N GLY A 105 6.76 2.67 -3.46
CA GLY A 105 7.46 2.97 -4.70
C GLY A 105 6.51 3.40 -5.81
N LEU A 106 5.39 2.70 -5.98
CA LEU A 106 4.34 3.08 -6.94
C LEU A 106 3.72 4.44 -6.61
N ALA A 107 3.42 4.71 -5.34
CA ALA A 107 2.88 6.02 -4.94
C ALA A 107 3.89 7.16 -5.23
N CYS A 108 5.17 6.95 -4.95
CA CYS A 108 6.24 7.88 -5.29
C CYS A 108 6.36 8.07 -6.82
N HIS A 109 6.27 6.99 -7.59
CA HIS A 109 6.29 7.02 -9.05
C HIS A 109 5.16 7.91 -9.61
N TYR A 110 3.91 7.74 -9.14
CA TYR A 110 2.78 8.59 -9.56
C TYR A 110 2.95 10.06 -9.20
N LEU A 111 3.66 10.36 -8.10
CA LEU A 111 4.04 11.72 -7.72
C LEU A 111 5.28 12.23 -8.44
N LYS A 112 5.85 11.47 -9.38
CA LYS A 112 7.11 11.76 -10.10
C LYS A 112 8.34 11.90 -9.18
N LYS A 113 8.27 11.34 -7.97
CA LYS A 113 9.38 11.23 -7.02
C LYS A 113 10.21 9.97 -7.37
N TYR A 114 10.86 10.04 -8.54
CA TYR A 114 11.47 8.85 -9.17
C TYR A 114 12.62 8.26 -8.36
N GLU A 115 13.44 9.08 -7.71
CA GLU A 115 14.55 8.61 -6.88
C GLU A 115 14.05 7.84 -5.65
N GLU A 116 12.99 8.35 -4.99
CA GLU A 116 12.37 7.68 -3.86
C GLU A 116 11.73 6.34 -4.29
N ALA A 117 11.06 6.31 -5.46
CA ALA A 117 10.51 5.09 -6.02
C ALA A 117 11.60 4.04 -6.28
N ILE A 118 12.70 4.42 -6.95
CA ILE A 118 13.84 3.57 -7.25
C ILE A 118 14.49 3.05 -5.96
N SER A 119 14.60 3.88 -4.92
CA SER A 119 15.11 3.46 -3.61
C SER A 119 14.27 2.33 -3.01
N CYS A 120 12.94 2.43 -3.06
CA CYS A 120 12.04 1.37 -2.60
C CYS A 120 12.26 0.07 -3.39
N TYR A 121 12.33 0.15 -4.72
CA TYR A 121 12.56 -1.04 -5.57
C TYR A 121 13.95 -1.64 -5.34
N ASN A 122 14.98 -0.82 -5.13
CA ASN A 122 16.33 -1.31 -4.80
C ASN A 122 16.33 -2.09 -3.48
N THR A 123 15.61 -1.64 -2.46
CA THR A 123 15.48 -2.36 -1.20
C THR A 123 14.84 -3.74 -1.41
N ILE A 124 13.80 -3.84 -2.27
CA ILE A 124 13.22 -5.14 -2.61
C ILE A 124 14.21 -6.02 -3.35
N LEU A 125 14.92 -5.47 -4.35
CA LEU A 125 15.85 -6.21 -5.20
C LEU A 125 17.12 -6.63 -4.46
N SER A 126 17.51 -5.94 -3.39
CA SER A 126 18.61 -6.38 -2.53
C SER A 126 18.29 -7.65 -1.74
N GLN A 127 17.00 -7.89 -1.44
CA GLN A 127 16.53 -9.09 -0.74
C GLN A 127 16.17 -10.20 -1.71
N ASN A 128 15.54 -9.86 -2.81
CA ASN A 128 15.13 -10.77 -3.87
C ASN A 128 15.45 -10.16 -5.25
N PRO A 129 16.64 -10.42 -5.80
CA PRO A 129 17.04 -9.90 -7.11
C PRO A 129 16.12 -10.30 -8.28
N GLU A 130 15.36 -11.39 -8.11
CA GLU A 130 14.42 -11.91 -9.11
C GLU A 130 12.96 -11.47 -8.86
N ASN A 131 12.75 -10.41 -8.10
CA ASN A 131 11.40 -9.86 -7.95
C ASN A 131 10.98 -9.13 -9.23
N ALA A 132 10.26 -9.85 -10.11
CA ALA A 132 9.87 -9.36 -11.44
C ALA A 132 9.02 -8.07 -11.37
N ASN A 133 8.14 -7.93 -10.37
CA ASN A 133 7.36 -6.71 -10.17
C ASN A 133 8.24 -5.50 -9.84
N ALA A 134 9.24 -5.66 -8.96
CA ALA A 134 10.16 -4.58 -8.61
C ALA A 134 11.04 -4.19 -9.81
N LEU A 135 11.54 -5.16 -10.57
CA LEU A 135 12.29 -4.92 -11.82
C LEU A 135 11.42 -4.15 -12.82
N TYR A 136 10.19 -4.60 -13.07
CA TYR A 136 9.28 -3.96 -14.00
C TYR A 136 8.97 -2.50 -13.62
N HIS A 137 8.56 -2.24 -12.39
CA HIS A 137 8.23 -0.88 -11.97
C HIS A 137 9.45 0.04 -11.89
N LYS A 138 10.65 -0.52 -11.60
CA LYS A 138 11.90 0.23 -11.71
C LYS A 138 12.21 0.55 -13.17
N ALA A 139 11.95 -0.37 -14.12
CA ALA A 139 12.08 -0.13 -15.56
C ALA A 139 11.16 0.99 -16.04
N CYS A 140 9.86 0.98 -15.64
CA CYS A 140 8.91 2.06 -15.89
C CYS A 140 9.46 3.41 -15.43
N THR A 141 9.95 3.44 -14.18
CA THR A 141 10.49 4.68 -13.59
C THR A 141 11.74 5.17 -14.32
N LYS A 142 12.65 4.26 -14.73
CA LYS A 142 13.84 4.59 -15.53
C LYS A 142 13.47 5.11 -16.93
N SER A 143 12.44 4.54 -17.56
CA SER A 143 11.92 5.03 -18.84
C SER A 143 11.44 6.48 -18.74
N LEU A 144 10.69 6.83 -17.69
CA LEU A 144 10.22 8.20 -17.45
C LEU A 144 11.36 9.18 -17.14
N GLN A 145 12.48 8.69 -16.55
CA GLN A 145 13.71 9.46 -16.38
C GLN A 145 14.54 9.59 -17.67
N ARG A 146 14.08 9.02 -18.77
CA ARG A 146 14.81 8.93 -20.06
C ARG A 146 16.13 8.14 -19.98
N ASN A 147 16.28 7.29 -18.99
CA ASN A 147 17.38 6.33 -18.92
C ASN A 147 16.98 5.07 -19.69
N ILE A 148 17.14 5.15 -21.03
CA ILE A 148 16.65 4.11 -21.95
C ILE A 148 17.35 2.78 -21.70
N ASP A 149 18.67 2.78 -21.60
CA ASP A 149 19.44 1.55 -21.44
C ASP A 149 19.12 0.84 -20.13
N GLY A 150 19.07 1.59 -19.01
CA GLY A 150 18.68 1.02 -17.73
C GLY A 150 17.22 0.54 -17.68
N ALA A 151 16.32 1.19 -18.43
CA ALA A 151 14.93 0.74 -18.54
C ALA A 151 14.83 -0.58 -19.31
N LEU A 152 15.53 -0.71 -20.44
CA LEU A 152 15.52 -1.92 -21.27
C LEU A 152 16.16 -3.10 -20.56
N GLU A 153 17.28 -2.91 -19.89
CA GLU A 153 17.96 -3.96 -19.11
C GLU A 153 17.05 -4.54 -18.02
N LEU A 154 16.40 -3.66 -17.25
CA LEU A 154 15.49 -4.07 -16.18
C LEU A 154 14.21 -4.73 -16.72
N LEU A 155 13.68 -4.24 -17.85
CA LEU A 155 12.51 -4.81 -18.51
C LEU A 155 12.83 -6.22 -19.03
N GLU A 156 14.00 -6.41 -19.67
CA GLU A 156 14.44 -7.72 -20.12
C GLU A 156 14.55 -8.73 -18.97
N GLN A 157 15.12 -8.31 -17.83
CA GLN A 157 15.19 -9.15 -16.64
C GLN A 157 13.78 -9.52 -16.15
N ALA A 158 12.85 -8.56 -16.07
CA ALA A 158 11.48 -8.82 -15.65
C ALA A 158 10.76 -9.82 -16.59
N ILE A 159 10.89 -9.64 -17.91
CA ILE A 159 10.28 -10.52 -18.93
C ILE A 159 10.88 -11.93 -18.87
N ARG A 160 12.18 -12.06 -18.62
CA ARG A 160 12.84 -13.37 -18.47
C ARG A 160 12.30 -14.17 -17.30
N ILE A 161 11.90 -13.48 -16.21
CA ILE A 161 11.31 -14.13 -15.02
C ILE A 161 9.82 -14.41 -15.27
N GLU A 162 9.09 -13.43 -15.75
CA GLU A 162 7.65 -13.52 -16.02
C GLU A 162 7.34 -12.93 -17.41
N SER A 163 7.12 -13.79 -18.41
CA SER A 163 6.93 -13.38 -19.82
C SER A 163 5.74 -12.44 -20.04
N GLU A 164 4.74 -12.42 -19.13
CA GLU A 164 3.58 -11.54 -19.23
C GLU A 164 3.95 -10.05 -19.22
N PHE A 165 5.11 -9.68 -18.66
CA PHE A 165 5.58 -8.31 -18.66
C PHE A 165 5.88 -7.77 -20.07
N ALA A 166 6.17 -8.62 -21.06
CA ALA A 166 6.30 -8.19 -22.45
C ALA A 166 4.99 -7.56 -22.95
N THR A 167 3.87 -8.32 -22.82
CA THR A 167 2.55 -7.83 -23.22
C THR A 167 2.12 -6.60 -22.41
N LYS A 168 2.42 -6.58 -21.11
CA LYS A 168 2.12 -5.44 -20.24
C LYS A 168 2.88 -4.19 -20.69
N ALA A 169 4.19 -4.31 -20.91
CA ALA A 169 5.05 -3.21 -21.34
C ALA A 169 4.63 -2.62 -22.69
N SER A 170 4.23 -3.45 -23.66
CA SER A 170 3.79 -2.99 -24.98
C SER A 170 2.63 -2.00 -24.93
N ARG A 171 1.83 -2.01 -23.87
CA ARG A 171 0.63 -1.15 -23.68
C ARG A 171 0.83 -0.09 -22.60
N ASP A 172 1.92 -0.17 -21.84
CA ASP A 172 2.16 0.72 -20.72
C ASP A 172 2.64 2.10 -21.22
N LYS A 173 2.00 3.16 -20.72
CA LYS A 173 2.33 4.55 -21.10
C LYS A 173 3.69 4.99 -20.59
N ASP A 174 4.20 4.37 -19.54
CA ASP A 174 5.50 4.71 -18.98
C ASP A 174 6.66 4.40 -19.96
N PHE A 175 6.42 3.53 -20.94
CA PHE A 175 7.37 3.21 -22.00
C PHE A 175 7.12 3.98 -23.33
N GLU A 176 6.19 4.94 -23.34
CA GLU A 176 5.85 5.67 -24.57
C GLU A 176 7.07 6.31 -25.24
N SER A 177 7.98 6.88 -24.43
CA SER A 177 9.17 7.57 -24.94
C SER A 177 10.20 6.64 -25.61
N ILE A 178 10.15 5.34 -25.31
CA ILE A 178 11.09 4.33 -25.84
C ILE A 178 10.40 3.29 -26.74
N ARG A 179 9.09 3.45 -27.00
CA ARG A 179 8.30 2.51 -27.80
C ARG A 179 8.80 2.34 -29.25
N SER A 180 9.47 3.35 -29.79
CA SER A 180 10.06 3.30 -31.12
C SER A 180 11.44 2.62 -31.16
N ASP A 181 12.10 2.42 -30.02
CA ASP A 181 13.41 1.75 -29.93
C ASP A 181 13.30 0.31 -30.43
N THR A 182 14.23 -0.11 -31.28
CA THR A 182 14.25 -1.46 -31.88
C THR A 182 14.41 -2.57 -30.85
N ARG A 183 15.15 -2.31 -29.77
CA ARG A 183 15.35 -3.26 -28.64
C ARG A 183 14.06 -3.42 -27.86
N PHE A 184 13.32 -2.32 -27.60
CA PHE A 184 12.02 -2.37 -26.93
C PHE A 184 11.02 -3.21 -27.74
N LYS A 185 10.96 -2.97 -29.06
CA LYS A 185 10.09 -3.74 -29.97
C LYS A 185 10.43 -5.23 -29.95
N ALA A 186 11.72 -5.56 -29.95
CA ALA A 186 12.17 -6.95 -29.89
C ALA A 186 11.79 -7.63 -28.55
N LEU A 187 11.84 -6.90 -27.43
CA LEU A 187 11.48 -7.42 -26.11
C LEU A 187 9.97 -7.62 -25.93
N THR A 188 9.15 -6.86 -26.67
CA THR A 188 7.69 -6.81 -26.48
C THR A 188 6.88 -7.39 -27.66
N ALA A 189 7.57 -8.06 -28.59
CA ALA A 189 6.99 -8.71 -29.78
C ALA A 189 6.17 -9.97 -29.46
#